data_45bb5ef48896ab3c51c2bab3eb345c47
#
_entry.id   45bb5ef48896ab3c51c2bab3eb345c47
#
_cell.length_a   1.000
_cell.length_b   1.000
_cell.length_c   1.000
_cell.angle_alpha   90.00
_cell.angle_beta   90.00
_cell.angle_gamma   90.00
#
_symmetry.space_group_name_H-M   'P 1'
#
loop_
_entity.id
_entity.type
_entity.pdbx_description
1 polymer ?
#
loop_
_entity_poly.entity_id
_entity_poly.type
_entity_poly.pdbx_seq_one_letter_code
_entity_poly.pdbx_strand_id
1 'polypeptide(L)'
;MKIDTLCVGSLETNCYILSDESTREAIIIDPGADYQRIKRFLAGRGLKPAYIVNTHGHIDHIGADDEFMLPVYIHRDDVALLSDPKLNMSQFLNSSFVIHSRIHALEDNQDIYFGSEINLKVIHTPGHTPGSICLLLVNPQEKILFSGDTLFYEGIGRTDFPGASSKLLIGSINTRLFVLDDDTLVYPGHGPASSIGHEKQANPFLAVS
;
A
#
# COMPACT_ATOMS: atom_id res chain seq x y z
N MET A 1 8.63 16.16 -5.92
CA MET A 1 7.56 15.16 -5.77
C MET A 1 6.54 15.69 -4.79
N LYS A 2 5.28 15.27 -4.90
CA LYS A 2 4.23 15.57 -3.94
C LYS A 2 3.45 14.33 -3.57
N ILE A 3 3.11 14.20 -2.28
CA ILE A 3 2.28 13.13 -1.74
C ILE A 3 0.98 13.75 -1.23
N ASP A 4 -0.14 13.25 -1.70
CA ASP A 4 -1.47 13.61 -1.20
C ASP A 4 -2.16 12.34 -0.69
N THR A 5 -2.85 12.45 0.45
CA THR A 5 -3.59 11.34 1.06
C THR A 5 -5.09 11.59 0.95
N LEU A 6 -5.83 10.59 0.50
CA LEU A 6 -7.28 10.57 0.47
C LEU A 6 -7.78 9.38 1.29
N CYS A 7 -8.40 9.62 2.43
CA CYS A 7 -9.08 8.55 3.17
C CYS A 7 -10.35 8.16 2.40
N VAL A 8 -10.47 6.88 2.00
CA VAL A 8 -11.52 6.37 1.11
C VAL A 8 -12.30 5.21 1.71
N GLY A 9 -13.55 5.09 1.29
CA GLY A 9 -14.44 4.01 1.70
C GLY A 9 -14.85 4.01 3.16
N SER A 10 -15.67 3.02 3.53
CA SER A 10 -16.19 2.87 4.90
C SER A 10 -15.16 2.29 5.88
N LEU A 11 -14.10 1.69 5.37
CA LEU A 11 -12.98 1.17 6.16
C LEU A 11 -11.86 2.20 6.35
N GLU A 12 -12.04 3.42 5.82
CA GLU A 12 -11.14 4.56 5.99
C GLU A 12 -9.70 4.27 5.53
N THR A 13 -9.56 3.60 4.38
CA THR A 13 -8.27 3.27 3.78
C THR A 13 -7.58 4.53 3.27
N ASN A 14 -6.30 4.66 3.52
CA ASN A 14 -5.46 5.73 3.02
C ASN A 14 -5.03 5.45 1.57
N CYS A 15 -5.72 6.04 0.61
CA CYS A 15 -5.29 6.08 -0.78
C CYS A 15 -4.26 7.19 -0.96
N TYR A 16 -3.07 6.86 -1.44
CA TYR A 16 -2.00 7.84 -1.69
C TYR A 16 -1.87 8.17 -3.17
N ILE A 17 -1.75 9.47 -3.46
CA ILE A 17 -1.43 9.97 -4.80
C ILE A 17 -0.02 10.54 -4.76
N LEU A 18 0.91 9.87 -5.43
CA LEU A 18 2.27 10.36 -5.62
C LEU A 18 2.36 11.02 -6.98
N SER A 19 2.78 12.27 -7.02
CA SER A 19 2.87 13.03 -8.28
C SER A 19 4.21 13.69 -8.48
N ASP A 20 4.66 13.65 -9.73
CA ASP A 20 5.79 14.46 -10.19
C ASP A 20 5.26 15.83 -10.65
N GLU A 21 5.72 16.88 -9.97
CA GLU A 21 5.26 18.25 -10.27
C GLU A 21 5.75 18.76 -11.63
N SER A 22 6.87 18.23 -12.15
CA SER A 22 7.43 18.62 -13.43
C SER A 22 6.71 18.02 -14.63
N THR A 23 6.36 16.72 -14.54
CA THR A 23 5.71 15.98 -15.64
C THR A 23 4.19 15.94 -15.52
N ARG A 24 3.66 16.18 -14.30
CA ARG A 24 2.26 15.97 -13.92
C ARG A 24 1.85 14.50 -13.96
N GLU A 25 2.80 13.59 -14.11
CA GLU A 25 2.54 12.17 -13.97
C GLU A 25 2.30 11.82 -12.50
N ALA A 26 1.42 10.85 -12.27
CA ALA A 26 1.10 10.39 -10.93
C ALA A 26 0.93 8.86 -10.91
N ILE A 27 1.11 8.28 -9.73
CA ILE A 27 0.67 6.92 -9.42
C ILE A 27 -0.34 6.97 -8.28
N ILE A 28 -1.19 5.95 -8.24
CA ILE A 28 -2.18 5.78 -7.18
C ILE A 28 -1.79 4.55 -6.38
N ILE A 29 -1.68 4.69 -5.07
CA ILE A 29 -1.44 3.56 -4.16
C ILE A 29 -2.76 3.30 -3.42
N ASP A 30 -3.22 2.06 -3.44
CA ASP A 30 -4.38 1.54 -2.73
C ASP A 30 -5.68 2.36 -2.95
N PRO A 31 -6.21 2.49 -4.17
CA PRO A 31 -7.52 3.12 -4.40
C PRO A 31 -8.67 2.19 -4.01
N GLY A 32 -8.85 1.97 -2.71
CA GLY A 32 -9.80 0.99 -2.18
C GLY A 32 -11.27 1.30 -2.43
N ALA A 33 -11.62 2.57 -2.66
CA ALA A 33 -13.00 3.02 -2.90
C ALA A 33 -13.03 4.44 -3.45
N ASP A 34 -14.24 5.01 -3.56
CA ASP A 34 -14.47 6.44 -3.88
C ASP A 34 -13.82 6.91 -5.19
N TYR A 35 -13.82 6.08 -6.24
CA TYR A 35 -13.26 6.39 -7.56
C TYR A 35 -13.57 7.82 -8.02
N GLN A 36 -14.84 8.25 -7.95
CA GLN A 36 -15.26 9.59 -8.41
C GLN A 36 -14.59 10.73 -7.63
N ARG A 37 -14.30 10.51 -6.35
CA ARG A 37 -13.59 11.48 -5.49
C ARG A 37 -12.12 11.55 -5.88
N ILE A 38 -11.45 10.39 -6.05
CA ILE A 38 -10.05 10.33 -6.48
C ILE A 38 -9.91 10.94 -7.89
N LYS A 39 -10.79 10.58 -8.82
CA LYS A 39 -10.81 11.12 -10.20
C LYS A 39 -10.94 12.64 -10.23
N ARG A 40 -11.87 13.21 -9.45
CA ARG A 40 -12.03 14.68 -9.34
C ARG A 40 -10.79 15.34 -8.76
N PHE A 41 -10.17 14.71 -7.77
CA PHE A 41 -8.93 15.21 -7.17
C PHE A 41 -7.79 15.28 -8.21
N LEU A 42 -7.58 14.20 -8.96
CA LEU A 42 -6.57 14.13 -10.04
C LEU A 42 -6.83 15.20 -11.10
N ALA A 43 -8.07 15.27 -11.59
CA ALA A 43 -8.46 16.25 -12.63
C ALA A 43 -8.30 17.70 -12.16
N GLY A 44 -8.71 18.00 -10.91
CA GLY A 44 -8.59 19.34 -10.33
C GLY A 44 -7.14 19.83 -10.18
N ARG A 45 -6.19 18.90 -10.18
CA ARG A 45 -4.74 19.18 -10.11
C ARG A 45 -4.03 19.02 -11.45
N GLY A 46 -4.73 18.62 -12.51
CA GLY A 46 -4.16 18.33 -13.81
C GLY A 46 -3.18 17.16 -13.80
N LEU A 47 -3.37 16.19 -12.88
CA LEU A 47 -2.53 15.02 -12.75
C LEU A 47 -2.94 13.93 -13.74
N LYS A 48 -1.96 13.20 -14.25
CA LYS A 48 -2.12 12.11 -15.21
C LYS A 48 -1.71 10.81 -14.53
N PRO A 49 -2.64 10.02 -13.99
CA PRO A 49 -2.28 8.76 -13.37
C PRO A 49 -1.81 7.76 -14.44
N ALA A 50 -0.64 7.17 -14.22
CA ALA A 50 -0.02 6.21 -15.15
C ALA A 50 -0.41 4.77 -14.82
N TYR A 51 -0.44 4.42 -13.55
CA TYR A 51 -0.77 3.09 -13.05
C TYR A 51 -1.14 3.12 -11.56
N ILE A 52 -1.65 1.98 -11.10
CA ILE A 52 -1.98 1.72 -9.69
C ILE A 52 -0.93 0.77 -9.12
N VAL A 53 -0.58 0.95 -7.85
CA VAL A 53 0.21 0.00 -7.06
C VAL A 53 -0.58 -0.38 -5.82
N ASN A 54 -0.89 -1.66 -5.65
CA ASN A 54 -1.53 -2.15 -4.44
C ASN A 54 -0.49 -2.73 -3.48
N THR A 55 -0.58 -2.32 -2.22
CA THR A 55 0.26 -2.88 -1.14
C THR A 55 -0.09 -4.33 -0.86
N HIS A 56 -1.37 -4.70 -1.03
CA HIS A 56 -1.88 -6.06 -0.93
C HIS A 56 -3.27 -6.19 -1.57
N GLY A 57 -3.83 -7.39 -1.62
CA GLY A 57 -5.01 -7.71 -2.41
C GLY A 57 -6.35 -7.68 -1.66
N HIS A 58 -6.51 -7.04 -0.49
CA HIS A 58 -7.81 -6.93 0.17
C HIS A 58 -8.70 -5.88 -0.48
N ILE A 59 -10.02 -6.12 -0.44
CA ILE A 59 -11.04 -5.34 -1.15
C ILE A 59 -10.99 -3.84 -0.86
N ASP A 60 -10.68 -3.45 0.35
CA ASP A 60 -10.62 -2.06 0.77
C ASP A 60 -9.35 -1.33 0.27
N HIS A 61 -8.40 -2.03 -0.35
CA HIS A 61 -7.24 -1.48 -1.03
C HIS A 61 -7.37 -1.51 -2.56
N ILE A 62 -8.16 -2.45 -3.11
CA ILE A 62 -8.28 -2.69 -4.54
C ILE A 62 -9.63 -2.29 -5.15
N GLY A 63 -10.60 -1.88 -4.31
CA GLY A 63 -12.02 -1.81 -4.69
C GLY A 63 -12.37 -0.83 -5.81
N ALA A 64 -11.51 0.13 -6.14
CA ALA A 64 -11.73 1.05 -7.26
C ALA A 64 -10.75 0.85 -8.43
N ASP A 65 -9.88 -0.15 -8.40
CA ASP A 65 -8.84 -0.35 -9.41
C ASP A 65 -9.39 -0.39 -10.85
N ASP A 66 -10.39 -1.22 -11.09
CA ASP A 66 -10.95 -1.42 -12.43
C ASP A 66 -11.59 -0.15 -13.01
N GLU A 67 -12.13 0.72 -12.16
CA GLU A 67 -12.77 1.95 -12.60
C GLU A 67 -11.79 2.94 -13.24
N PHE A 68 -10.50 2.85 -12.89
CA PHE A 68 -9.46 3.69 -13.49
C PHE A 68 -9.02 3.21 -14.87
N MET A 69 -9.23 1.93 -15.22
CA MET A 69 -8.76 1.32 -16.48
C MET A 69 -7.25 1.47 -16.68
N LEU A 70 -6.49 1.44 -15.60
CA LEU A 70 -5.03 1.55 -15.57
C LEU A 70 -4.38 0.18 -15.33
N PRO A 71 -3.10 -0.01 -15.69
CA PRO A 71 -2.33 -1.15 -15.23
C PRO A 71 -2.26 -1.18 -13.70
N VAL A 72 -2.41 -2.37 -13.12
CA VAL A 72 -2.35 -2.60 -11.67
C VAL A 72 -1.11 -3.42 -11.35
N TYR A 73 -0.31 -2.92 -10.44
CA TYR A 73 0.90 -3.55 -9.93
C TYR A 73 0.65 -4.07 -8.52
N ILE A 74 0.93 -5.36 -8.28
CA ILE A 74 0.78 -6.01 -6.98
C ILE A 74 1.82 -7.11 -6.86
N HIS A 75 2.21 -7.48 -5.64
CA HIS A 75 3.16 -8.58 -5.45
C HIS A 75 2.58 -9.91 -5.99
N ARG A 76 3.43 -10.72 -6.60
CA ARG A 76 3.03 -11.98 -7.26
C ARG A 76 2.24 -12.93 -6.35
N ASP A 77 2.56 -12.96 -5.06
CA ASP A 77 1.92 -13.85 -4.10
C ASP A 77 0.50 -13.40 -3.71
N ASP A 78 0.11 -12.16 -4.06
CA ASP A 78 -1.26 -11.65 -3.88
C ASP A 78 -2.07 -11.59 -5.20
N VAL A 79 -1.50 -11.96 -6.35
CA VAL A 79 -2.25 -11.98 -7.62
C VAL A 79 -3.50 -12.84 -7.53
N ALA A 80 -3.44 -13.97 -6.81
CA ALA A 80 -4.59 -14.84 -6.63
C ALA A 80 -5.74 -14.19 -5.85
N LEU A 81 -5.46 -13.24 -4.95
CA LEU A 81 -6.48 -12.51 -4.19
C LEU A 81 -7.38 -11.68 -5.12
N LEU A 82 -6.82 -11.14 -6.20
CA LEU A 82 -7.55 -10.28 -7.13
C LEU A 82 -8.70 -10.99 -7.86
N SER A 83 -8.68 -12.32 -7.90
CA SER A 83 -9.69 -13.14 -8.58
C SER A 83 -10.52 -14.03 -7.64
N ASP A 84 -10.26 -14.00 -6.33
CA ASP A 84 -10.97 -14.83 -5.34
C ASP A 84 -11.63 -13.95 -4.25
N PRO A 85 -12.97 -13.82 -4.27
CA PRO A 85 -13.73 -13.03 -3.30
C PRO A 85 -13.57 -13.47 -1.82
N LYS A 86 -13.14 -14.70 -1.57
CA LYS A 86 -12.84 -15.16 -0.21
C LYS A 86 -11.47 -14.65 0.25
N LEU A 87 -10.49 -14.72 -0.64
CA LEU A 87 -9.13 -14.30 -0.33
C LEU A 87 -9.00 -12.78 -0.24
N ASN A 88 -9.69 -12.04 -1.12
CA ASN A 88 -9.70 -10.58 -1.07
C ASN A 88 -10.69 -9.98 -0.07
N MET A 89 -11.36 -10.82 0.70
CA MET A 89 -12.30 -10.44 1.77
C MET A 89 -13.62 -9.79 1.29
N SER A 90 -13.87 -9.62 -0.01
CA SER A 90 -15.09 -9.00 -0.52
C SER A 90 -16.35 -9.82 -0.17
N GLN A 91 -16.23 -11.13 -0.06
CA GLN A 91 -17.34 -11.99 0.35
C GLN A 91 -17.87 -11.63 1.75
N PHE A 92 -17.03 -11.19 2.68
CA PHE A 92 -17.46 -10.75 4.01
C PHE A 92 -18.24 -9.43 3.99
N LEU A 93 -18.12 -8.66 2.90
CA LEU A 93 -18.91 -7.47 2.63
C LEU A 93 -20.13 -7.76 1.75
N ASN A 94 -20.54 -9.04 1.62
CA ASN A 94 -21.61 -9.51 0.73
C ASN A 94 -21.40 -9.10 -0.75
N SER A 95 -20.14 -9.06 -1.19
CA SER A 95 -19.73 -8.76 -2.55
C SER A 95 -18.94 -9.93 -3.15
N SER A 96 -18.94 -10.03 -4.47
CA SER A 96 -18.11 -10.98 -5.22
C SER A 96 -17.21 -10.20 -6.17
N PHE A 97 -16.29 -9.43 -5.59
CA PHE A 97 -15.41 -8.53 -6.32
C PHE A 97 -14.21 -9.29 -6.91
N VAL A 98 -13.93 -9.04 -8.18
CA VAL A 98 -12.74 -9.54 -8.88
C VAL A 98 -12.18 -8.42 -9.76
N ILE A 99 -10.87 -8.38 -9.94
CA ILE A 99 -10.18 -7.41 -10.80
C ILE A 99 -10.10 -7.93 -12.24
N HIS A 100 -10.39 -7.06 -13.20
CA HIS A 100 -10.30 -7.32 -14.64
C HIS A 100 -9.18 -6.51 -15.32
N SER A 101 -8.59 -5.56 -14.61
CA SER A 101 -7.49 -4.73 -15.10
C SER A 101 -6.26 -5.57 -15.46
N ARG A 102 -5.37 -5.00 -16.27
CA ARG A 102 -4.10 -5.64 -16.62
C ARG A 102 -3.18 -5.67 -15.39
N ILE A 103 -2.85 -6.89 -14.92
CA ILE A 103 -2.02 -7.10 -13.74
C ILE A 103 -0.54 -7.23 -14.13
N HIS A 104 0.31 -6.55 -13.36
CA HIS A 104 1.76 -6.65 -13.39
C HIS A 104 2.25 -7.15 -12.02
N ALA A 105 2.80 -8.35 -12.00
CA ALA A 105 3.34 -8.95 -10.79
C ALA A 105 4.65 -8.27 -10.39
N LEU A 106 4.75 -7.87 -9.12
CA LEU A 106 5.94 -7.32 -8.49
C LEU A 106 6.71 -8.41 -7.72
N GLU A 107 8.01 -8.18 -7.58
CA GLU A 107 8.94 -9.01 -6.82
C GLU A 107 9.61 -8.19 -5.70
N ASP A 108 10.10 -8.89 -4.67
CA ASP A 108 10.89 -8.24 -3.62
C ASP A 108 12.13 -7.54 -4.19
N ASN A 109 12.46 -6.39 -3.62
CA ASN A 109 13.56 -5.51 -4.06
C ASN A 109 13.45 -4.94 -5.48
N GLN A 110 12.33 -5.12 -6.17
CA GLN A 110 12.08 -4.49 -7.45
C GLN A 110 11.95 -2.97 -7.28
N ASP A 111 12.46 -2.22 -8.26
CA ASP A 111 12.27 -0.78 -8.34
C ASP A 111 11.10 -0.43 -9.27
N ILE A 112 10.28 0.51 -8.85
CA ILE A 112 9.15 1.07 -9.61
C ILE A 112 9.45 2.53 -9.90
N TYR A 113 9.47 2.89 -11.18
CA TYR A 113 9.80 4.24 -11.62
C TYR A 113 8.58 4.94 -12.19
N PHE A 114 8.43 6.24 -11.90
CA PHE A 114 7.44 7.12 -12.53
C PHE A 114 7.92 8.56 -12.55
N GLY A 115 7.28 9.40 -13.38
CA GLY A 115 7.74 10.78 -13.57
C GLY A 115 9.14 10.86 -14.11
N SER A 116 9.89 11.89 -13.72
CA SER A 116 11.25 12.15 -14.21
C SER A 116 12.31 11.29 -13.51
N GLU A 117 12.21 11.10 -12.18
CA GLU A 117 13.25 10.43 -11.39
C GLU A 117 12.72 9.79 -10.09
N ILE A 118 11.41 9.57 -9.97
CA ILE A 118 10.86 9.04 -8.72
C ILE A 118 10.94 7.52 -8.75
N ASN A 119 11.55 6.96 -7.71
CA ASN A 119 11.76 5.54 -7.55
C ASN A 119 11.17 5.06 -6.22
N LEU A 120 10.34 4.02 -6.28
CA LEU A 120 9.85 3.28 -5.13
C LEU A 120 10.45 1.87 -5.15
N LYS A 121 11.11 1.48 -4.07
CA LYS A 121 11.58 0.12 -3.87
C LYS A 121 10.52 -0.73 -3.20
N VAL A 122 10.22 -1.87 -3.78
CA VAL A 122 9.33 -2.89 -3.20
C VAL A 122 10.05 -3.62 -2.08
N ILE A 123 9.45 -3.66 -0.90
CA ILE A 123 9.89 -4.46 0.25
C ILE A 123 8.79 -5.48 0.54
N HIS A 124 9.03 -6.75 0.28
CA HIS A 124 8.09 -7.82 0.59
C HIS A 124 7.99 -8.02 2.11
N THR A 125 6.80 -7.88 2.66
CA THR A 125 6.50 -7.93 4.10
C THR A 125 5.32 -8.87 4.37
N PRO A 126 5.46 -10.19 4.07
CA PRO A 126 4.38 -11.14 4.23
C PRO A 126 3.91 -11.25 5.67
N GLY A 127 2.62 -11.52 5.85
CA GLY A 127 2.04 -11.77 7.16
C GLY A 127 0.61 -11.30 7.32
N HIS A 128 0.24 -10.10 6.87
CA HIS A 128 -1.15 -9.68 6.74
C HIS A 128 -1.82 -10.39 5.55
N THR A 129 -1.16 -10.36 4.40
CA THR A 129 -1.40 -11.29 3.28
C THR A 129 -0.08 -11.97 2.90
N PRO A 130 -0.12 -13.05 2.07
CA PRO A 130 1.11 -13.66 1.55
C PRO A 130 1.97 -12.70 0.73
N GLY A 131 1.34 -11.81 -0.03
CA GLY A 131 2.00 -10.85 -0.92
C GLY A 131 2.02 -9.41 -0.43
N SER A 132 1.77 -9.14 0.85
CA SER A 132 1.90 -7.78 1.41
C SER A 132 3.26 -7.19 1.12
N ILE A 133 3.27 -5.94 0.64
CA ILE A 133 4.49 -5.16 0.41
C ILE A 133 4.43 -3.80 1.10
N CYS A 134 5.59 -3.28 1.42
CA CYS A 134 5.81 -1.87 1.67
C CYS A 134 6.53 -1.25 0.47
N LEU A 135 6.31 0.05 0.25
CA LEU A 135 6.97 0.80 -0.81
C LEU A 135 7.86 1.87 -0.18
N LEU A 136 9.17 1.72 -0.34
CA LEU A 136 10.14 2.67 0.18
C LEU A 136 10.51 3.68 -0.91
N LEU A 137 10.30 4.96 -0.66
CA LEU A 137 10.77 6.03 -1.53
C LEU A 137 12.29 6.09 -1.49
N VAL A 138 12.92 5.90 -2.66
CA VAL A 138 14.37 5.99 -2.80
C VAL A 138 14.75 7.44 -3.09
N ASN A 139 14.89 8.24 -2.02
CA ASN A 139 15.29 9.65 -2.10
C ASN A 139 16.22 9.97 -0.91
N PRO A 140 17.43 10.51 -1.15
CA PRO A 140 18.36 10.85 -0.07
C PRO A 140 17.84 11.91 0.92
N GLN A 141 16.87 12.71 0.50
CA GLN A 141 16.33 13.84 1.29
C GLN A 141 15.00 13.51 1.98
N GLU A 142 14.29 12.50 1.50
CA GLU A 142 12.97 12.13 1.99
C GLU A 142 12.94 10.62 2.28
N LYS A 143 12.82 10.24 3.53
CA LYS A 143 12.73 8.85 3.98
C LYS A 143 11.27 8.52 4.25
N ILE A 144 10.61 7.92 3.29
CA ILE A 144 9.17 7.65 3.33
C ILE A 144 8.90 6.19 2.97
N LEU A 145 8.09 5.53 3.80
CA LEU A 145 7.63 4.17 3.65
C LEU A 145 6.10 4.14 3.61
N PHE A 146 5.51 3.70 2.51
CA PHE A 146 4.10 3.32 2.44
C PHE A 146 4.00 1.88 2.93
N SER A 147 3.44 1.67 4.11
CA SER A 147 3.49 0.36 4.78
C SER A 147 2.27 -0.52 4.51
N GLY A 148 1.23 -0.01 3.82
CA GLY A 148 -0.02 -0.74 3.70
C GLY A 148 -0.49 -1.23 5.08
N ASP A 149 -0.94 -2.48 5.13
CA ASP A 149 -1.40 -3.10 6.37
C ASP A 149 -0.31 -3.94 7.06
N THR A 150 0.95 -3.51 6.93
CA THR A 150 2.06 -4.13 7.65
C THR A 150 2.28 -3.45 9.00
N LEU A 151 2.46 -2.13 9.03
CA LEU A 151 2.80 -1.35 10.21
C LEU A 151 1.94 -0.09 10.28
N PHE A 152 1.27 0.13 11.42
CA PHE A 152 0.43 1.29 11.71
C PHE A 152 1.01 2.11 12.87
N TYR A 153 0.43 3.27 13.13
CA TYR A 153 0.68 4.02 14.35
C TYR A 153 0.27 3.18 15.56
N GLU A 154 1.25 2.76 16.36
CA GLU A 154 1.08 1.89 17.54
C GLU A 154 0.24 0.62 17.27
N GLY A 155 0.36 0.08 16.04
CA GLY A 155 -0.40 -1.08 15.60
C GLY A 155 0.28 -1.87 14.48
N ILE A 156 -0.27 -3.05 14.20
CA ILE A 156 0.13 -3.88 13.07
C ILE A 156 -1.11 -4.44 12.36
N GLY A 157 -0.96 -4.88 11.14
CA GLY A 157 -2.02 -5.52 10.37
C GLY A 157 -2.61 -6.74 11.07
N ARG A 158 -3.89 -7.01 10.84
CA ARG A 158 -4.57 -8.21 11.34
C ARG A 158 -3.96 -9.47 10.71
N THR A 159 -3.99 -10.54 11.48
CA THR A 159 -3.42 -11.85 11.07
C THR A 159 -4.37 -13.01 11.32
N ASP A 160 -5.66 -12.73 11.42
CA ASP A 160 -6.75 -13.69 11.61
C ASP A 160 -7.54 -13.99 10.31
N PHE A 161 -7.02 -13.53 9.16
CA PHE A 161 -7.58 -13.77 7.84
C PHE A 161 -6.96 -15.01 7.16
N PRO A 162 -7.62 -15.57 6.12
CA PRO A 162 -7.04 -16.66 5.34
C PRO A 162 -5.68 -16.29 4.72
N GLY A 163 -4.68 -17.12 4.94
CA GLY A 163 -3.31 -16.89 4.43
C GLY A 163 -2.45 -15.98 5.31
N ALA A 164 -3.02 -15.34 6.34
CA ALA A 164 -2.30 -14.47 7.26
C ALA A 164 -1.46 -15.26 8.29
N SER A 165 -0.43 -14.61 8.85
CA SER A 165 0.45 -15.18 9.87
C SER A 165 1.09 -14.10 10.73
N SER A 166 0.76 -14.08 12.02
CA SER A 166 1.36 -13.12 12.97
C SER A 166 2.86 -13.29 13.10
N LYS A 167 3.36 -14.53 13.05
CA LYS A 167 4.80 -14.81 13.08
C LYS A 167 5.53 -14.22 11.88
N LEU A 168 4.95 -14.33 10.67
CA LEU A 168 5.55 -13.76 9.47
C LEU A 168 5.47 -12.23 9.52
N LEU A 169 4.35 -11.65 9.93
CA LEU A 169 4.17 -10.20 10.00
C LEU A 169 5.19 -9.56 10.96
N ILE A 170 5.29 -10.08 12.19
CA ILE A 170 6.25 -9.60 13.19
C ILE A 170 7.69 -9.79 12.68
N GLY A 171 7.98 -10.94 12.05
CA GLY A 171 9.26 -11.21 11.42
C GLY A 171 9.60 -10.22 10.32
N SER A 172 8.64 -9.91 9.43
CA SER A 172 8.79 -8.92 8.37
C SER A 172 9.09 -7.52 8.93
N ILE A 173 8.33 -7.08 9.93
CA ILE A 173 8.55 -5.77 10.55
C ILE A 173 9.95 -5.69 11.16
N ASN A 174 10.35 -6.67 11.97
CA ASN A 174 11.62 -6.64 12.66
C ASN A 174 12.82 -6.72 11.72
N THR A 175 12.74 -7.56 10.67
CA THR A 175 13.91 -7.82 9.80
C THR A 175 13.97 -6.93 8.56
N ARG A 176 12.84 -6.34 8.14
CA ARG A 176 12.77 -5.55 6.91
C ARG A 176 12.49 -4.06 7.15
N LEU A 177 11.69 -3.73 8.17
CA LEU A 177 11.30 -2.33 8.43
C LEU A 177 12.14 -1.70 9.55
N PHE A 178 12.38 -2.42 10.65
CA PHE A 178 13.15 -1.89 11.78
C PHE A 178 14.66 -1.77 11.52
N VAL A 179 15.13 -2.20 10.35
CA VAL A 179 16.49 -1.92 9.86
C VAL A 179 16.59 -0.59 9.13
N LEU A 180 15.45 0.06 8.82
CA LEU A 180 15.41 1.40 8.26
C LEU A 180 15.77 2.44 9.31
N ASP A 181 16.14 3.63 8.86
CA ASP A 181 16.46 4.76 9.73
C ASP A 181 15.26 5.18 10.57
N ASP A 182 15.50 5.58 11.81
CA ASP A 182 14.44 5.94 12.77
C ASP A 182 13.59 7.15 12.34
N ASP A 183 14.15 8.04 11.53
CA ASP A 183 13.48 9.21 10.95
C ASP A 183 12.65 8.87 9.69
N THR A 184 12.62 7.60 9.25
CA THR A 184 11.76 7.17 8.14
C THR A 184 10.29 7.34 8.53
N LEU A 185 9.57 8.18 7.79
CA LEU A 185 8.13 8.38 7.98
C LEU A 185 7.36 7.16 7.46
N VAL A 186 6.38 6.72 8.21
CA VAL A 186 5.50 5.60 7.88
C VAL A 186 4.12 6.13 7.49
N TYR A 187 3.71 5.86 6.28
CA TYR A 187 2.37 6.16 5.73
C TYR A 187 1.59 4.85 5.62
N PRO A 188 0.72 4.54 6.60
CA PRO A 188 0.04 3.24 6.69
C PRO A 188 -1.20 3.15 5.81
N GLY A 189 -1.72 1.93 5.60
CA GLY A 189 -3.01 1.69 4.93
C GLY A 189 -4.19 2.28 5.69
N HIS A 190 -4.12 2.38 7.02
CA HIS A 190 -5.16 2.96 7.87
C HIS A 190 -4.59 3.83 8.98
N GLY A 191 -5.37 4.83 9.40
CA GLY A 191 -5.02 5.70 10.52
C GLY A 191 -3.94 6.75 10.20
N PRO A 192 -3.34 7.35 11.24
CA PRO A 192 -2.36 8.41 11.08
C PRO A 192 -0.98 7.90 10.68
N ALA A 193 -0.16 8.80 10.13
CA ALA A 193 1.25 8.56 9.88
C ALA A 193 2.04 8.37 11.17
N SER A 194 3.17 7.65 11.07
CA SER A 194 4.10 7.40 12.16
C SER A 194 5.55 7.57 11.70
N SER A 195 6.50 7.03 12.46
CA SER A 195 7.90 6.86 12.05
C SER A 195 8.46 5.52 12.55
N ILE A 196 9.48 5.03 11.88
CA ILE A 196 10.15 3.78 12.30
C ILE A 196 10.67 3.89 13.73
N GLY A 197 11.26 5.03 14.12
CA GLY A 197 11.75 5.25 15.49
C GLY A 197 10.65 5.25 16.55
N HIS A 198 9.48 5.84 16.23
CA HIS A 198 8.33 5.80 17.13
C HIS A 198 7.84 4.36 17.33
N GLU A 199 7.67 3.61 16.24
CA GLU A 199 7.14 2.24 16.30
C GLU A 199 8.10 1.26 17.00
N LYS A 200 9.41 1.44 16.87
CA LYS A 200 10.40 0.68 17.65
C LYS A 200 10.25 0.87 19.15
N GLN A 201 9.80 2.04 19.59
CA GLN A 201 9.73 2.40 21.02
C GLN A 201 8.35 2.18 21.63
N ALA A 202 7.29 2.46 20.87
CA ALA A 202 5.93 2.59 21.40
C ALA A 202 4.96 1.52 20.93
N ASN A 203 5.28 0.76 19.87
CA ASN A 203 4.34 -0.21 19.32
C ASN A 203 4.13 -1.41 20.27
N PRO A 204 2.91 -1.60 20.83
CA PRO A 204 2.66 -2.62 21.86
C PRO A 204 2.73 -4.06 21.32
N PHE A 205 2.65 -4.26 20.01
CA PHE A 205 2.71 -5.58 19.36
C PHE A 205 4.14 -6.04 19.06
N LEU A 206 5.11 -5.11 19.14
CA LEU A 206 6.50 -5.31 18.71
C LEU A 206 7.50 -5.16 19.86
N ALA A 207 7.01 -4.93 21.09
CA ALA A 207 7.86 -4.84 22.27
C ALA A 207 8.68 -6.13 22.40
N VAL A 208 10.01 -5.99 22.37
CA VAL A 208 10.94 -7.09 22.63
C VAL A 208 10.78 -7.50 24.08
N SER A 209 10.20 -8.68 24.32
CA SER A 209 10.17 -9.33 25.62
C SER A 209 11.55 -9.86 26.01
#